data_1f18775538c92cafc99996cb1d290124
#
_entry.id   1f18775538c92cafc99996cb1d290124
#
_cell.length_a   1.000
_cell.length_b   1.000
_cell.length_c   1.000
_cell.angle_alpha   90.00
_cell.angle_beta   90.00
_cell.angle_gamma   90.00
#
_symmetry.space_group_name_H-M   'P 1'
#
loop_
_entity.id
_entity.type
_entity.pdbx_description
1 polymer ?
#
loop_
_entity_poly.entity_id
_entity_poly.type
_entity_poly.pdbx_seq_one_letter_code
_entity_poly.pdbx_strand_id
1 'polypeptide(L)'
;MVVSEAGASVYSASKLAAEEFPEYDVSLRSAVSIARRLQDPLAELVKIDPKAIGVGQYQHDMPQNQLSSALDGVVEDCVNSVGVDLNTASAQLLNRVAGVSSKIANNIVSYRQEHGVFLSLIHI
;
A
#
# COMPACT_ATOMS: atom_id res chain seq x y z
N MET A 1 3.19 -20.84 9.24
CA MET A 1 3.43 -19.39 9.51
C MET A 1 2.11 -18.67 9.65
N VAL A 2 2.01 -17.79 10.62
CA VAL A 2 0.80 -16.99 10.86
C VAL A 2 0.95 -15.62 10.18
N VAL A 3 -0.07 -15.24 9.41
CA VAL A 3 -0.12 -13.93 8.74
C VAL A 3 -1.32 -13.15 9.29
N SER A 4 -1.11 -11.87 9.62
CA SER A 4 -2.20 -11.01 10.10
C SER A 4 -3.24 -10.80 9.01
N GLU A 5 -4.53 -10.88 9.40
CA GLU A 5 -5.65 -10.55 8.51
C GLU A 5 -6.26 -9.19 8.81
N ALA A 6 -5.63 -8.39 9.67
CA ALA A 6 -6.13 -7.07 10.06
C ALA A 6 -6.37 -6.19 8.83
N GLY A 7 -7.55 -5.61 8.73
CA GLY A 7 -7.93 -4.73 7.64
C GLY A 7 -8.21 -5.40 6.29
N ALA A 8 -8.08 -6.72 6.18
CA ALA A 8 -8.29 -7.42 4.91
C ALA A 8 -9.71 -7.25 4.36
N SER A 9 -10.72 -7.24 5.23
CA SER A 9 -12.11 -7.03 4.82
C SER A 9 -12.34 -5.60 4.32
N VAL A 10 -11.65 -4.62 4.87
CA VAL A 10 -11.71 -3.22 4.40
C VAL A 10 -11.11 -3.14 3.00
N TYR A 11 -9.96 -3.76 2.78
CA TYR A 11 -9.34 -3.80 1.45
C TYR A 11 -10.24 -4.49 0.44
N SER A 12 -10.78 -5.66 0.76
CA SER A 12 -11.55 -6.45 -0.19
C SER A 12 -12.83 -5.75 -0.67
N ALA A 13 -13.40 -4.87 0.15
CA ALA A 13 -14.57 -4.06 -0.20
C ALA A 13 -14.19 -2.73 -0.87
N SER A 14 -12.89 -2.41 -0.99
CA SER A 14 -12.44 -1.13 -1.52
C SER A 14 -12.52 -1.06 -3.05
N LYS A 15 -12.52 0.16 -3.56
CA LYS A 15 -12.45 0.42 -5.00
C LYS A 15 -11.16 -0.16 -5.60
N LEU A 16 -10.05 -0.05 -4.88
CA LEU A 16 -8.75 -0.57 -5.34
C LEU A 16 -8.82 -2.08 -5.55
N ALA A 17 -9.42 -2.83 -4.62
CA ALA A 17 -9.57 -4.28 -4.77
C ALA A 17 -10.44 -4.64 -5.98
N ALA A 18 -11.49 -3.87 -6.23
CA ALA A 18 -12.35 -4.06 -7.39
C ALA A 18 -11.59 -3.81 -8.71
N GLU A 19 -10.67 -2.87 -8.71
CA GLU A 19 -9.83 -2.58 -9.87
C GLU A 19 -8.77 -3.65 -10.09
N GLU A 20 -8.19 -4.18 -9.02
CA GLU A 20 -7.15 -5.22 -9.11
C GLU A 20 -7.73 -6.59 -9.49
N PHE A 21 -8.88 -6.94 -8.93
CA PHE A 21 -9.50 -8.26 -9.10
C PHE A 21 -11.00 -8.14 -9.39
N PRO A 22 -11.37 -7.59 -10.56
CA PRO A 22 -12.80 -7.40 -10.87
C PRO A 22 -13.58 -8.71 -11.01
N GLU A 23 -12.89 -9.81 -11.33
CA GLU A 23 -13.53 -11.12 -11.53
C GLU A 23 -13.73 -11.90 -10.23
N TYR A 24 -13.07 -11.49 -9.14
CA TYR A 24 -13.13 -12.19 -7.86
C TYR A 24 -14.18 -11.55 -6.96
N ASP A 25 -14.84 -12.38 -6.15
CA ASP A 25 -15.72 -11.85 -5.10
C ASP A 25 -14.91 -11.30 -3.92
N VAL A 26 -15.61 -10.70 -2.96
CA VAL A 26 -14.98 -10.07 -1.80
C VAL A 26 -14.15 -11.07 -1.00
N SER A 27 -14.64 -12.30 -0.84
CA SER A 27 -13.92 -13.34 -0.08
C SER A 27 -12.62 -13.73 -0.75
N LEU A 28 -12.61 -13.90 -2.06
CA LEU A 28 -11.39 -14.24 -2.82
C LEU A 28 -10.39 -13.09 -2.82
N ARG A 29 -10.85 -11.85 -2.91
CA ARG A 29 -9.99 -10.67 -2.84
C ARG A 29 -9.27 -10.60 -1.49
N SER A 30 -10.00 -10.87 -0.41
CA SER A 30 -9.43 -10.93 0.94
C SER A 30 -8.39 -12.02 1.06
N ALA A 31 -8.69 -13.21 0.56
CA ALA A 31 -7.75 -14.35 0.60
C ALA A 31 -6.46 -14.06 -0.16
N VAL A 32 -6.55 -13.46 -1.34
CA VAL A 32 -5.37 -13.09 -2.14
C VAL A 32 -4.52 -12.06 -1.39
N SER A 33 -5.15 -11.05 -0.81
CA SER A 33 -4.43 -10.01 -0.05
C SER A 33 -3.69 -10.61 1.15
N ILE A 34 -4.33 -11.47 1.91
CA ILE A 34 -3.71 -12.15 3.06
C ILE A 34 -2.52 -13.01 2.59
N ALA A 35 -2.69 -13.75 1.51
CA ALA A 35 -1.61 -14.57 0.95
C ALA A 35 -0.41 -13.73 0.50
N ARG A 36 -0.66 -12.57 -0.11
CA ARG A 36 0.40 -11.66 -0.55
C ARG A 36 1.17 -11.04 0.62
N ARG A 37 0.54 -10.89 1.79
CA ARG A 37 1.23 -10.41 3.00
C ARG A 37 2.37 -11.31 3.42
N LEU A 38 2.31 -12.59 3.09
CA LEU A 38 3.38 -13.52 3.36
C LEU A 38 4.63 -13.19 2.54
N GLN A 39 4.45 -12.73 1.31
CA GLN A 39 5.53 -12.40 0.40
C GLN A 39 6.06 -10.98 0.61
N ASP A 40 5.17 -10.02 0.74
CA ASP A 40 5.52 -8.61 0.92
C ASP A 40 4.44 -7.91 1.75
N PRO A 41 4.57 -7.95 3.09
CA PRO A 41 3.55 -7.39 3.98
C PRO A 41 3.38 -5.88 3.81
N LEU A 42 4.45 -5.13 3.60
CA LEU A 42 4.36 -3.69 3.49
C LEU A 42 3.62 -3.26 2.22
N ALA A 43 3.88 -3.90 1.09
CA ALA A 43 3.22 -3.60 -0.17
C ALA A 43 1.70 -3.80 -0.09
N GLU A 44 1.24 -4.77 0.68
CA GLU A 44 -0.20 -5.00 0.88
C GLU A 44 -0.79 -4.06 1.93
N LEU A 45 -0.08 -3.84 3.04
CA LEU A 45 -0.60 -3.01 4.14
C LEU A 45 -0.75 -1.54 3.76
N VAL A 46 0.06 -1.01 2.84
CA VAL A 46 -0.06 0.38 2.39
C VAL A 46 -1.35 0.65 1.60
N LYS A 47 -2.04 -0.39 1.14
CA LYS A 47 -3.33 -0.28 0.45
C LYS A 47 -4.49 0.01 1.39
N ILE A 48 -4.26 -0.08 2.70
CA ILE A 48 -5.27 0.04 3.74
C ILE A 48 -4.98 1.28 4.56
N ASP A 49 -6.02 2.03 4.93
CA ASP A 49 -5.88 3.14 5.87
C ASP A 49 -5.36 2.59 7.21
N PRO A 50 -4.25 3.10 7.75
CA PRO A 50 -3.71 2.61 9.02
C PRO A 50 -4.72 2.60 10.17
N LYS A 51 -5.69 3.50 10.18
CA LYS A 51 -6.75 3.52 11.19
C LYS A 51 -7.65 2.29 11.13
N ALA A 52 -7.79 1.67 9.96
CA ALA A 52 -8.61 0.47 9.79
C ALA A 52 -7.95 -0.79 10.38
N ILE A 53 -6.66 -0.75 10.65
CA ILE A 53 -5.91 -1.88 11.23
C ILE A 53 -6.04 -1.90 12.76
N GLY A 54 -6.42 -0.76 13.35
CA GLY A 54 -6.54 -0.64 14.79
C GLY A 54 -5.20 -0.34 15.46
N VAL A 55 -4.82 0.95 15.50
CA VAL A 55 -3.51 1.36 15.99
C VAL A 55 -3.46 1.61 17.49
N GLY A 56 -4.61 1.71 18.15
CA GLY A 56 -4.61 1.91 19.59
C GLY A 56 -5.99 1.90 20.19
N GLN A 57 -6.02 1.63 21.50
CA GLN A 57 -7.26 1.56 22.29
C GLN A 57 -8.02 2.87 22.28
N TYR A 58 -7.31 4.00 22.29
CA TYR A 58 -7.89 5.34 22.36
C TYR A 58 -7.93 6.07 21.02
N GLN A 59 -7.84 5.33 19.94
CA GLN A 59 -7.81 5.88 18.58
C GLN A 59 -8.98 6.83 18.31
N HIS A 60 -10.18 6.48 18.76
CA HIS A 60 -11.39 7.28 18.53
C HIS A 60 -11.48 8.53 19.41
N ASP A 61 -10.68 8.59 20.48
CA ASP A 61 -10.65 9.73 21.39
C ASP A 61 -9.67 10.82 20.95
N MET A 62 -8.91 10.57 19.88
CA MET A 62 -7.91 11.49 19.36
C MET A 62 -8.48 12.37 18.24
N PRO A 63 -7.96 13.61 18.05
CA PRO A 63 -8.29 14.40 16.87
C PRO A 63 -7.91 13.64 15.60
N GLN A 64 -8.90 13.35 14.75
CA GLN A 64 -8.70 12.45 13.59
C GLN A 64 -7.72 13.00 12.56
N ASN A 65 -7.68 14.32 12.36
CA ASN A 65 -6.72 14.93 11.43
C ASN A 65 -5.27 14.75 11.89
N GLN A 66 -5.03 14.92 13.19
CA GLN A 66 -3.69 14.73 13.77
C GLN A 66 -3.30 13.26 13.74
N LEU A 67 -4.25 12.36 14.03
CA LEU A 67 -4.01 10.92 13.98
C LEU A 67 -3.64 10.50 12.55
N SER A 68 -4.38 10.95 11.55
CA SER A 68 -4.08 10.63 10.15
C SER A 68 -2.70 11.13 9.74
N SER A 69 -2.34 12.36 10.08
CA SER A 69 -1.02 12.91 9.76
C SER A 69 0.11 12.14 10.43
N ALA A 70 -0.07 11.78 11.70
CA ALA A 70 0.94 11.01 12.44
C ALA A 70 1.12 9.62 11.83
N LEU A 71 0.03 8.94 11.49
CA LEU A 71 0.08 7.61 10.89
C LEU A 71 0.68 7.64 9.48
N ASP A 72 0.35 8.64 8.67
CA ASP A 72 0.95 8.80 7.36
C ASP A 72 2.46 9.01 7.46
N GLY A 73 2.91 9.79 8.44
CA GLY A 73 4.34 9.97 8.70
C GLY A 73 5.04 8.67 9.09
N VAL A 74 4.41 7.86 9.93
CA VAL A 74 4.96 6.55 10.33
C VAL A 74 5.07 5.62 9.13
N VAL A 75 4.04 5.56 8.29
CA VAL A 75 4.05 4.72 7.09
C VAL A 75 5.17 5.17 6.14
N GLU A 76 5.30 6.47 5.92
CA GLU A 76 6.37 7.02 5.07
C GLU A 76 7.75 6.64 5.61
N ASP A 77 7.98 6.79 6.91
CA ASP A 77 9.23 6.43 7.54
C ASP A 77 9.54 4.94 7.39
N CYS A 78 8.55 4.08 7.58
CA CYS A 78 8.71 2.63 7.41
C CYS A 78 9.06 2.27 5.97
N VAL A 79 8.37 2.86 4.99
CA VAL A 79 8.64 2.61 3.57
C VAL A 79 10.05 3.05 3.19
N ASN A 80 10.46 4.23 3.64
CA ASN A 80 11.80 4.75 3.36
C ASN A 80 12.90 3.92 4.02
N SER A 81 12.64 3.37 5.21
CA SER A 81 13.61 2.52 5.92
C SER A 81 13.82 1.18 5.24
N VAL A 82 12.75 0.58 4.72
CA VAL A 82 12.80 -0.71 4.03
C VAL A 82 13.34 -0.55 2.61
N GLY A 83 13.01 0.56 1.98
CA GLY A 83 13.33 0.78 0.57
C GLY A 83 12.27 0.17 -0.35
N VAL A 84 12.27 0.61 -1.60
CA VAL A 84 11.27 0.22 -2.58
C VAL A 84 11.96 -0.11 -3.90
N ASP A 85 11.56 -1.24 -4.50
CA ASP A 85 12.02 -1.61 -5.84
C ASP A 85 11.15 -0.92 -6.90
N LEU A 86 11.72 -0.01 -7.66
CA LEU A 86 11.01 0.73 -8.71
C LEU A 86 10.42 -0.18 -9.79
N ASN A 87 11.01 -1.36 -9.98
CA ASN A 87 10.60 -2.28 -11.04
C ASN A 87 9.39 -3.14 -10.66
N THR A 88 9.12 -3.30 -9.38
CA THR A 88 8.07 -4.19 -8.89
C THR A 88 7.01 -3.51 -8.03
N ALA A 89 7.30 -2.35 -7.44
CA ALA A 89 6.40 -1.67 -6.53
C ALA A 89 5.14 -1.17 -7.22
N SER A 90 4.01 -1.24 -6.50
CA SER A 90 2.75 -0.66 -6.96
C SER A 90 2.77 0.86 -6.82
N ALA A 91 1.84 1.54 -7.49
CA ALA A 91 1.69 2.99 -7.36
C ALA A 91 1.38 3.39 -5.90
N GLN A 92 0.60 2.58 -5.18
CA GLN A 92 0.26 2.82 -3.78
C GLN A 92 1.50 2.81 -2.89
N LEU A 93 2.40 1.84 -3.09
CA LEU A 93 3.64 1.77 -2.33
C LEU A 93 4.58 2.92 -2.70
N LEU A 94 4.73 3.21 -3.98
CA LEU A 94 5.58 4.30 -4.45
C LEU A 94 5.13 5.66 -3.92
N ASN A 95 3.83 5.87 -3.79
CA ASN A 95 3.26 7.11 -3.25
C ASN A 95 3.64 7.36 -1.79
N ARG A 96 4.05 6.33 -1.05
CA ARG A 96 4.51 6.45 0.34
C ARG A 96 5.98 6.82 0.46
N VAL A 97 6.73 6.80 -0.63
CA VAL A 97 8.14 7.23 -0.63
C VAL A 97 8.20 8.76 -0.56
N ALA A 98 9.11 9.30 0.27
CA ALA A 98 9.27 10.73 0.43
C ALA A 98 9.61 11.39 -0.92
N GLY A 99 8.91 12.47 -1.25
CA GLY A 99 9.11 13.21 -2.49
C GLY A 99 8.39 12.63 -3.71
N VAL A 100 7.67 11.52 -3.55
CA VAL A 100 6.91 10.91 -4.64
C VAL A 100 5.42 11.19 -4.44
N SER A 101 4.83 11.99 -5.32
CA SER A 101 3.39 12.25 -5.34
C SER A 101 2.65 11.12 -6.07
N SER A 102 1.32 11.11 -5.95
CA SER A 102 0.48 10.14 -6.69
C SER A 102 0.72 10.23 -8.20
N LYS A 103 0.89 11.45 -8.74
CA LYS A 103 1.17 11.65 -10.16
C LYS A 103 2.50 11.02 -10.57
N ILE A 104 3.55 11.24 -9.76
CA ILE A 104 4.87 10.68 -10.02
C ILE A 104 4.82 9.15 -9.91
N ALA A 105 4.16 8.61 -8.90
CA ALA A 105 4.00 7.17 -8.73
C ALA A 105 3.31 6.52 -9.94
N ASN A 106 2.23 7.11 -10.41
CA ASN A 106 1.53 6.63 -11.60
C ASN A 106 2.38 6.73 -12.86
N ASN A 107 3.16 7.80 -13.01
CA ASN A 107 4.08 7.95 -14.13
C ASN A 107 5.17 6.88 -14.14
N ILE A 108 5.71 6.53 -12.97
CA ILE A 108 6.70 5.46 -12.84
C ILE A 108 6.10 4.12 -13.28
N VAL A 109 4.92 3.79 -12.82
CA VAL A 109 4.24 2.54 -13.18
C VAL A 109 3.95 2.49 -14.67
N SER A 110 3.43 3.58 -15.25
CA SER A 110 3.13 3.66 -16.69
C SER A 110 4.39 3.51 -17.53
N TYR A 111 5.46 4.20 -17.17
CA TYR A 111 6.74 4.10 -17.88
C TYR A 111 7.28 2.68 -17.86
N ARG A 112 7.25 2.04 -16.70
CA ARG A 112 7.70 0.66 -16.52
C ARG A 112 6.92 -0.33 -17.38
N GLN A 113 5.60 -0.13 -17.50
CA GLN A 113 4.74 -0.98 -18.33
C GLN A 113 5.04 -0.82 -19.81
N GLU A 114 5.40 0.38 -20.26
CA GLU A 114 5.68 0.68 -21.66
C GLU A 114 7.12 0.32 -22.08
N HIS A 115 8.08 0.56 -21.21
CA HIS A 115 9.52 0.51 -21.54
C HIS A 115 10.27 -0.62 -20.85
N GLY A 116 9.61 -1.38 -19.96
CA GLY A 116 10.24 -2.45 -19.20
C GLY A 116 10.98 -1.95 -17.96
N VAL A 117 11.90 -2.75 -17.46
CA VAL A 117 12.57 -2.48 -16.19
C VAL A 117 13.50 -1.28 -16.23
N PHE A 118 13.57 -0.56 -15.11
CA PHE A 118 14.56 0.49 -14.91
C PHE A 118 15.92 -0.15 -14.63
N LEU A 119 16.94 0.29 -15.35
CA LEU A 119 18.31 -0.16 -15.15
C LEU A 119 19.09 0.80 -14.24
N SER A 120 18.63 2.05 -14.15
CA SER A 120 19.28 3.10 -13.38
C SER A 120 18.26 4.17 -13.01
N LEU A 121 18.54 4.90 -11.92
CA LEU A 121 17.73 6.04 -11.50
C LEU A 121 17.68 7.18 -12.53
N ILE A 122 18.61 7.25 -13.45
CA ILE A 122 18.57 8.27 -14.51
C ILE A 122 17.40 8.07 -15.49
N HIS A 123 16.75 6.92 -15.48
CA HIS A 123 15.55 6.67 -16.26
C HIS A 123 14.29 7.27 -15.63
N ILE A 124 14.37 7.73 -14.43
CA ILE A 124 13.29 8.37 -13.71
C ILE A 124 13.36 9.88 -13.95
#